data_ccf9192b48c4d8d0c3af058704e55e30
#
_entry.id   ccf9192b48c4d8d0c3af058704e55e30
#
_cell.length_a   1.000
_cell.length_b   1.000
_cell.length_c   1.000
_cell.angle_alpha   90.00
_cell.angle_beta   90.00
_cell.angle_gamma   90.00
#
_symmetry.space_group_name_H-M   'P 1'
#
loop_
_entity.id
_entity.type
_entity.pdbx_description
1 polymer ?
#
loop_
_entity_poly.entity_id
_entity_poly.type
_entity_poly.pdbx_seq_one_letter_code
_entity_poly.pdbx_strand_id
1 'polypeptide(L)'
;MVDDWYERLGLNEIIGRHKSKGIALDALVRGMLVDQLGDNFSVLQASAWLNRKEVRDHYGIRAFNSKTLYRAVETLGRNRERIIRELQDSVLELLGRPRMDVLLDWTSIVYYGDMAKLAKYGYSRDHHPGERQLMLGAAQLAPPYDVPIGLTVEAGNINDQAHMKATYG
;
A
#
# COMPACT_ATOMS: atom_id res chain seq x y z
N MET A 1 11.95 -10.92 10.90
CA MET A 1 10.68 -10.29 11.31
C MET A 1 9.80 -9.89 10.12
N VAL A 2 10.22 -8.96 9.23
CA VAL A 2 9.40 -8.58 8.05
C VAL A 2 9.07 -9.78 7.17
N ASP A 3 10.07 -10.58 6.85
CA ASP A 3 9.93 -11.78 6.02
C ASP A 3 8.96 -12.80 6.61
N ASP A 4 9.01 -13.00 7.92
CA ASP A 4 8.11 -13.90 8.63
C ASP A 4 6.64 -13.45 8.53
N TRP A 5 6.38 -12.15 8.78
CA TRP A 5 5.03 -11.60 8.60
C TRP A 5 4.57 -11.60 7.15
N TYR A 6 5.47 -11.36 6.22
CA TYR A 6 5.16 -11.41 4.78
C TYR A 6 4.62 -12.78 4.36
N GLU A 7 5.24 -13.84 4.86
CA GLU A 7 4.83 -15.23 4.60
C GLU A 7 3.54 -15.60 5.36
N ARG A 8 3.46 -15.25 6.65
CA ARG A 8 2.27 -15.55 7.47
C ARG A 8 0.99 -14.90 6.96
N LEU A 9 1.09 -13.72 6.36
CA LEU A 9 -0.02 -13.02 5.73
C LEU A 9 -0.28 -13.48 4.29
N GLY A 10 0.48 -14.42 3.76
CA GLY A 10 0.33 -14.93 2.40
C GLY A 10 0.64 -13.89 1.30
N LEU A 11 1.40 -12.84 1.63
CA LEU A 11 1.70 -11.75 0.70
C LEU A 11 2.48 -12.22 -0.54
N ASN A 12 3.31 -13.25 -0.41
CA ASN A 12 3.99 -13.89 -1.53
C ASN A 12 3.02 -14.41 -2.59
N GLU A 13 1.91 -15.01 -2.18
CA GLU A 13 0.87 -15.52 -3.09
C GLU A 13 -0.06 -14.40 -3.58
N ILE A 14 -0.52 -13.54 -2.67
CA ILE A 14 -1.41 -12.42 -2.99
C ILE A 14 -0.77 -11.52 -4.06
N ILE A 15 0.49 -11.16 -3.89
CA ILE A 15 1.20 -10.25 -4.79
C ILE A 15 1.77 -10.98 -6.01
N GLY A 16 2.33 -12.18 -5.81
CA GLY A 16 2.98 -12.96 -6.86
C GLY A 16 2.09 -13.26 -8.05
N ARG A 17 0.79 -13.47 -7.85
CA ARG A 17 -0.18 -13.76 -8.91
C ARG A 17 -0.43 -12.61 -9.90
N HIS A 18 -0.06 -11.39 -9.55
CA HIS A 18 -0.27 -10.22 -10.41
C HIS A 18 0.80 -10.03 -11.49
N LYS A 19 1.82 -10.88 -11.52
CA LYS A 19 2.87 -10.81 -12.55
C LYS A 19 3.49 -12.18 -12.79
N SER A 20 3.37 -12.65 -14.01
CA SER A 20 3.86 -13.98 -14.43
C SER A 20 5.21 -13.97 -15.17
N LYS A 21 5.73 -12.83 -15.60
CA LYS A 21 6.95 -12.73 -16.40
C LYS A 21 7.97 -11.74 -15.83
N GLY A 22 9.24 -12.04 -15.99
CA GLY A 22 10.34 -11.15 -15.56
C GLY A 22 10.75 -11.37 -14.12
N ILE A 23 11.11 -10.29 -13.41
CA ILE A 23 11.44 -10.37 -11.98
C ILE A 23 10.14 -10.54 -11.20
N ALA A 24 10.14 -11.45 -10.24
CA ALA A 24 8.99 -11.71 -9.38
C ALA A 24 8.50 -10.43 -8.69
N LEU A 25 7.18 -10.16 -8.75
CA LEU A 25 6.62 -8.94 -8.18
C LEU A 25 6.72 -8.94 -6.67
N ASP A 26 6.42 -10.08 -6.05
CA ASP A 26 6.49 -10.27 -4.60
C ASP A 26 7.90 -10.00 -4.05
N ALA A 27 8.95 -10.47 -4.72
CA ALA A 27 10.33 -10.21 -4.31
C ALA A 27 10.69 -8.71 -4.33
N LEU A 28 10.23 -7.98 -5.37
CA LEU A 28 10.41 -6.53 -5.44
C LEU A 28 9.62 -5.82 -4.33
N VAL A 29 8.39 -6.22 -4.09
CA VAL A 29 7.52 -5.62 -3.05
C VAL A 29 8.06 -5.90 -1.66
N ARG A 30 8.52 -7.14 -1.39
CA ARG A 30 9.15 -7.51 -0.13
C ARG A 30 10.35 -6.63 0.18
N GLY A 31 11.24 -6.43 -0.81
CA GLY A 31 12.37 -5.51 -0.64
C GLY A 31 11.93 -4.05 -0.44
N MET A 32 10.91 -3.58 -1.17
CA MET A 32 10.36 -2.23 -0.96
C MET A 32 9.76 -2.05 0.43
N LEU A 33 9.08 -3.05 0.99
CA LEU A 33 8.55 -2.99 2.35
C LEU A 33 9.66 -2.87 3.39
N VAL A 34 10.75 -3.61 3.23
CA VAL A 34 11.91 -3.50 4.12
C VAL A 34 12.53 -2.11 4.05
N ASP A 35 12.69 -1.56 2.84
CA ASP A 35 13.15 -0.21 2.62
C ASP A 35 12.25 0.85 3.29
N GLN A 36 10.93 0.74 3.13
CA GLN A 36 9.95 1.66 3.71
C GLN A 36 9.93 1.61 5.24
N LEU A 37 10.16 0.46 5.84
CA LEU A 37 10.22 0.29 7.30
C LEU A 37 11.57 0.71 7.89
N GLY A 38 12.61 0.81 7.07
CA GLY A 38 13.94 1.24 7.47
C GLY A 38 14.23 2.69 7.08
N ASP A 39 14.83 2.86 5.91
CA ASP A 39 15.35 4.15 5.42
C ASP A 39 14.29 5.02 4.72
N ASN A 40 13.15 4.45 4.33
CA ASN A 40 12.05 5.14 3.65
C ASN A 40 12.51 5.92 2.39
N PHE A 41 13.26 5.29 1.53
CA PHE A 41 13.80 5.89 0.32
C PHE A 41 12.72 6.19 -0.72
N SER A 42 13.00 7.15 -1.59
CA SER A 42 12.21 7.30 -2.82
C SER A 42 12.32 6.05 -3.69
N VAL A 43 11.35 5.81 -4.57
CA VAL A 43 11.37 4.64 -5.50
C VAL A 43 12.68 4.56 -6.30
N LEU A 44 13.27 5.70 -6.65
CA LEU A 44 14.56 5.74 -7.35
C LEU A 44 15.70 5.26 -6.46
N GLN A 45 15.77 5.72 -5.23
CA GLN A 45 16.79 5.33 -4.25
C GLN A 45 16.60 3.87 -3.82
N ALA A 46 15.36 3.43 -3.56
CA ALA A 46 15.01 2.05 -3.30
C ALA A 46 15.45 1.12 -4.46
N SER A 47 15.29 1.57 -5.71
CA SER A 47 15.79 0.83 -6.88
C SER A 47 17.32 0.66 -6.87
N ALA A 48 18.06 1.69 -6.46
CA ALA A 48 19.52 1.61 -6.34
C ALA A 48 19.94 0.66 -5.19
N TRP A 49 19.25 0.75 -4.05
CA TRP A 49 19.48 -0.13 -2.90
C TRP A 49 19.19 -1.60 -3.24
N LEU A 50 18.03 -1.89 -3.84
CA LEU A 50 17.65 -3.24 -4.27
C LEU A 50 18.59 -3.84 -5.34
N ASN A 51 19.30 -3.00 -6.11
CA ASN A 51 20.30 -3.46 -7.08
C ASN A 51 21.67 -3.77 -6.48
N ARG A 52 21.93 -3.52 -5.20
CA ARG A 52 23.15 -3.98 -4.54
C ARG A 52 23.22 -5.51 -4.57
N LYS A 53 24.40 -6.03 -4.81
CA LYS A 53 24.58 -7.49 -5.03
C LYS A 53 24.03 -8.30 -3.87
N GLU A 54 24.35 -7.91 -2.63
CA GLU A 54 23.95 -8.60 -1.40
C GLU A 54 22.43 -8.62 -1.23
N VAL A 55 21.75 -7.51 -1.57
CA VAL A 55 20.30 -7.37 -1.49
C VAL A 55 19.62 -8.21 -2.57
N ARG A 56 20.14 -8.18 -3.79
CA ARG A 56 19.62 -9.01 -4.88
C ARG A 56 19.74 -10.49 -4.58
N ASP A 57 20.88 -10.91 -4.07
CA ASP A 57 21.13 -12.31 -3.71
C ASP A 57 20.17 -12.76 -2.59
N HIS A 58 19.90 -11.88 -1.61
CA HIS A 58 18.96 -12.15 -0.53
C HIS A 58 17.51 -12.37 -1.03
N TYR A 59 17.03 -11.53 -1.96
CA TYR A 59 15.67 -11.62 -2.49
C TYR A 59 15.56 -12.49 -3.76
N GLY A 60 16.64 -13.11 -4.23
CA GLY A 60 16.65 -13.94 -5.44
C GLY A 60 16.31 -13.16 -6.71
N ILE A 61 16.62 -11.88 -6.78
CA ILE A 61 16.33 -11.01 -7.93
C ILE A 61 17.59 -10.76 -8.78
N ARG A 62 17.40 -10.69 -10.10
CA ARG A 62 18.45 -10.27 -11.02
C ARG A 62 18.54 -8.74 -11.11
N ALA A 63 19.66 -8.22 -11.63
CA ALA A 63 19.82 -6.79 -11.87
C ALA A 63 18.71 -6.23 -12.77
N PHE A 64 18.24 -5.03 -12.46
CA PHE A 64 17.16 -4.35 -13.17
C PHE A 64 17.37 -2.82 -13.19
N ASN A 65 16.67 -2.13 -14.07
CA ASN A 65 16.65 -0.66 -14.08
C ASN A 65 15.48 -0.12 -13.24
N SER A 66 15.56 1.15 -12.83
CA SER A 66 14.55 1.80 -11.99
C SER A 66 13.12 1.72 -12.54
N LYS A 67 12.95 1.69 -13.89
CA LYS A 67 11.63 1.53 -14.53
C LYS A 67 10.93 0.23 -14.10
N THR A 68 11.69 -0.80 -13.74
CA THR A 68 11.12 -2.06 -13.25
C THR A 68 10.40 -1.87 -11.93
N LEU A 69 10.97 -1.09 -11.00
CA LEU A 69 10.36 -0.82 -9.71
C LEU A 69 9.15 0.11 -9.85
N TYR A 70 9.22 1.14 -10.69
CA TYR A 70 8.06 1.98 -11.01
C TYR A 70 6.89 1.17 -11.59
N ARG A 71 7.17 0.20 -12.48
CA ARG A 71 6.15 -0.72 -13.01
C ARG A 71 5.59 -1.64 -11.93
N ALA A 72 6.41 -2.06 -10.96
CA ALA A 72 5.93 -2.84 -9.82
C ALA A 72 4.92 -2.02 -9.00
N VAL A 73 5.24 -0.77 -8.64
CA VAL A 73 4.33 0.16 -7.94
C VAL A 73 3.05 0.39 -8.74
N GLU A 74 3.14 0.61 -10.07
CA GLU A 74 1.98 0.75 -10.95
C GLU A 74 1.09 -0.50 -10.94
N THR A 75 1.71 -1.68 -10.95
CA THR A 75 0.97 -2.97 -10.90
C THR A 75 0.24 -3.12 -9.58
N LEU A 76 0.86 -2.77 -8.45
CA LEU A 76 0.20 -2.75 -7.15
C LEU A 76 -0.99 -1.78 -7.14
N GLY A 77 -0.78 -0.56 -7.63
CA GLY A 77 -1.83 0.45 -7.70
C GLY A 77 -3.03 0.04 -8.54
N ARG A 78 -2.80 -0.62 -9.67
CA ARG A 78 -3.88 -1.15 -10.55
C ARG A 78 -4.68 -2.28 -9.91
N ASN A 79 -4.06 -3.05 -9.02
CA ASN A 79 -4.67 -4.21 -8.36
C ASN A 79 -4.99 -3.95 -6.88
N ARG A 80 -4.87 -2.71 -6.42
CA ARG A 80 -4.94 -2.34 -5.00
C ARG A 80 -6.17 -2.88 -4.28
N GLU A 81 -7.35 -2.75 -4.87
CA GLU A 81 -8.60 -3.16 -4.24
C GLU A 81 -8.65 -4.67 -3.97
N ARG A 82 -8.15 -5.45 -4.93
CA ARG A 82 -8.07 -6.89 -4.78
C ARG A 82 -7.02 -7.29 -3.75
N ILE A 83 -5.83 -6.68 -3.81
CA ILE A 83 -4.74 -6.94 -2.86
C ILE A 83 -5.16 -6.59 -1.44
N ILE A 84 -5.80 -5.44 -1.24
CA ILE A 84 -6.28 -5.00 0.07
C ILE A 84 -7.34 -5.98 0.61
N ARG A 85 -8.29 -6.41 -0.22
CA ARG A 85 -9.32 -7.37 0.18
C ARG A 85 -8.73 -8.72 0.59
N GLU A 86 -7.85 -9.27 -0.22
CA GLU A 86 -7.19 -10.56 0.07
C GLU A 86 -6.31 -10.46 1.32
N LEU A 87 -5.61 -9.33 1.53
CA LEU A 87 -4.83 -9.09 2.74
C LEU A 87 -5.74 -8.95 3.97
N GLN A 88 -6.87 -8.25 3.86
CA GLN A 88 -7.88 -8.15 4.91
C GLN A 88 -8.37 -9.54 5.34
N ASP A 89 -8.70 -10.40 4.38
CA ASP A 89 -9.12 -11.78 4.66
C ASP A 89 -8.02 -12.56 5.41
N SER A 90 -6.76 -12.45 4.97
CA SER A 90 -5.63 -13.10 5.63
C SER A 90 -5.43 -12.62 7.08
N VAL A 91 -5.54 -11.30 7.32
CA VAL A 91 -5.44 -10.72 8.67
C VAL A 91 -6.59 -11.23 9.55
N LEU A 92 -7.82 -11.19 9.06
CA LEU A 92 -8.99 -11.65 9.81
C LEU A 92 -8.92 -13.15 10.13
N GLU A 93 -8.43 -13.96 9.20
CA GLU A 93 -8.22 -15.40 9.43
C GLU A 93 -7.16 -15.65 10.51
N LEU A 94 -6.04 -14.92 10.44
CA LEU A 94 -4.98 -15.01 11.44
C LEU A 94 -5.47 -14.66 12.85
N LEU A 95 -6.42 -13.72 12.96
CA LEU A 95 -7.04 -13.31 14.22
C LEU A 95 -8.24 -14.17 14.63
N GLY A 96 -8.62 -15.20 13.86
CA GLY A 96 -9.78 -16.04 14.14
C GLY A 96 -11.13 -15.35 13.88
N ARG A 97 -11.16 -14.36 12.98
CA ARG A 97 -12.37 -13.58 12.57
C ARG A 97 -13.17 -13.07 13.79
N PRO A 98 -12.58 -12.25 14.65
CA PRO A 98 -13.23 -11.75 15.85
C PRO A 98 -14.46 -10.90 15.51
N ARG A 99 -15.49 -10.95 16.33
CA ARG A 99 -16.60 -9.99 16.27
C ARG A 99 -16.20 -8.76 17.07
N MET A 100 -15.93 -7.67 16.37
CA MET A 100 -15.42 -6.44 16.99
C MET A 100 -15.92 -5.21 16.24
N ASP A 101 -15.87 -4.09 16.94
CA ASP A 101 -16.12 -2.80 16.34
C ASP A 101 -14.96 -2.43 15.39
N VAL A 102 -15.30 -1.70 14.34
CA VAL A 102 -14.34 -1.19 13.38
C VAL A 102 -14.28 0.32 13.52
N LEU A 103 -13.10 0.83 13.76
CA LEU A 103 -12.81 2.25 13.78
C LEU A 103 -12.47 2.69 12.35
N LEU A 104 -13.03 3.83 11.93
CA LEU A 104 -12.76 4.41 10.62
C LEU A 104 -12.19 5.80 10.81
N ASP A 105 -11.16 6.08 10.07
CA ASP A 105 -10.55 7.40 10.01
C ASP A 105 -10.21 7.79 8.58
N TRP A 106 -10.24 9.09 8.30
CA TRP A 106 -9.91 9.68 7.01
C TRP A 106 -8.93 10.81 7.18
N THR A 107 -7.91 10.80 6.34
CA THR A 107 -6.93 11.87 6.28
C THR A 107 -6.72 12.33 4.84
N SER A 108 -6.22 13.54 4.67
CA SER A 108 -5.77 14.05 3.37
C SER A 108 -4.27 13.96 3.25
N ILE A 109 -3.78 13.64 2.06
CA ILE A 109 -2.37 13.73 1.71
C ILE A 109 -2.20 14.77 0.61
N VAL A 110 -1.35 15.76 0.86
CA VAL A 110 -0.99 16.77 -0.15
C VAL A 110 -0.16 16.12 -1.26
N TYR A 111 -0.51 16.40 -2.50
CA TYR A 111 0.14 15.86 -3.67
C TYR A 111 0.80 16.96 -4.50
N TYR A 112 2.12 16.95 -4.55
CA TYR A 112 2.93 17.87 -5.33
C TYR A 112 3.23 17.29 -6.72
N GLY A 113 2.28 17.38 -7.64
CA GLY A 113 2.47 16.89 -9.00
C GLY A 113 1.20 16.99 -9.84
N ASP A 114 1.32 16.69 -11.15
CA ASP A 114 0.23 16.89 -12.10
C ASP A 114 -0.40 15.59 -12.60
N MET A 115 0.24 14.45 -12.37
CA MET A 115 -0.12 13.19 -13.05
C MET A 115 -1.16 12.35 -12.31
N ALA A 116 -1.43 12.59 -11.02
CA ALA A 116 -2.39 11.80 -10.26
C ALA A 116 -3.82 12.24 -10.53
N LYS A 117 -4.61 11.39 -11.19
CA LYS A 117 -6.01 11.68 -11.56
C LYS A 117 -6.92 11.94 -10.36
N LEU A 118 -6.64 11.29 -9.23
CA LEU A 118 -7.39 11.43 -7.98
C LEU A 118 -6.97 12.67 -7.18
N ALA A 119 -5.81 13.27 -7.47
CA ALA A 119 -5.38 14.49 -6.80
C ALA A 119 -6.26 15.66 -7.24
N LYS A 120 -7.05 16.18 -6.31
CA LYS A 120 -8.02 17.27 -6.52
C LYS A 120 -7.87 18.35 -5.45
N TYR A 121 -8.25 19.55 -5.80
CA TYR A 121 -8.41 20.62 -4.82
C TYR A 121 -9.66 20.32 -3.98
N GLY A 122 -9.53 20.37 -2.67
CA GLY A 122 -10.58 20.08 -1.72
C GLY A 122 -10.36 20.77 -0.38
N TYR A 123 -11.17 20.45 0.61
CA TYR A 123 -10.96 20.93 1.96
C TYR A 123 -9.68 20.33 2.53
N SER A 124 -8.69 21.17 2.83
CA SER A 124 -7.44 20.74 3.43
C SER A 124 -7.53 20.75 4.95
N ARG A 125 -7.42 19.58 5.57
CA ARG A 125 -7.34 19.44 7.03
C ARG A 125 -6.01 19.99 7.58
N ASP A 126 -4.95 19.91 6.78
CA ASP A 126 -3.60 20.33 7.15
C ASP A 126 -3.30 21.80 6.80
N HIS A 127 -4.35 22.57 6.54
CA HIS A 127 -4.25 24.02 6.23
C HIS A 127 -3.34 24.35 5.02
N HIS A 128 -3.34 23.51 3.98
CA HIS A 128 -2.72 23.78 2.69
C HIS A 128 -3.77 24.11 1.59
N PRO A 129 -4.53 25.22 1.73
CA PRO A 129 -5.50 25.63 0.72
C PRO A 129 -4.75 25.98 -0.57
N GLY A 130 -5.19 25.43 -1.70
CA GLY A 130 -4.54 25.65 -2.97
C GLY A 130 -3.62 24.53 -3.45
N GLU A 131 -3.39 23.50 -2.63
CA GLU A 131 -2.70 22.28 -3.04
C GLU A 131 -3.70 21.18 -3.41
N ARG A 132 -3.30 20.33 -4.37
CA ARG A 132 -4.05 19.12 -4.66
C ARG A 132 -3.83 18.09 -3.57
N GLN A 133 -4.84 17.32 -3.27
CA GLN A 133 -4.77 16.30 -2.23
C GLN A 133 -5.45 15.01 -2.68
N LEU A 134 -5.16 13.93 -1.98
CA LEU A 134 -5.81 12.64 -2.02
C LEU A 134 -6.47 12.40 -0.67
N MET A 135 -7.62 11.75 -0.65
CA MET A 135 -8.23 11.27 0.60
C MET A 135 -7.84 9.82 0.81
N LEU A 136 -7.31 9.53 2.00
CA LEU A 136 -7.09 8.17 2.48
C LEU A 136 -8.12 7.85 3.56
N GLY A 137 -8.74 6.69 3.46
CA GLY A 137 -9.53 6.12 4.52
C GLY A 137 -8.86 4.87 5.06
N ALA A 138 -8.78 4.72 6.37
CA ALA A 138 -8.30 3.53 7.04
C ALA A 138 -9.41 2.91 7.88
N ALA A 139 -9.54 1.59 7.82
CA ALA A 139 -10.37 0.79 8.69
C ALA A 139 -9.47 -0.03 9.61
N GLN A 140 -9.75 0.01 10.91
CA GLN A 140 -8.96 -0.67 11.93
C GLN A 140 -9.88 -1.41 12.90
N LEU A 141 -9.50 -2.61 13.31
CA LEU A 141 -10.18 -3.28 14.42
C LEU A 141 -9.97 -2.49 15.70
N ALA A 142 -11.04 -2.35 16.49
CA ALA A 142 -10.96 -1.72 17.81
C ALA A 142 -10.08 -2.53 18.79
N PRO A 143 -9.64 -1.93 19.90
CA PRO A 143 -8.91 -2.66 20.94
C PRO A 143 -9.61 -3.96 21.36
N PRO A 144 -8.88 -5.00 21.70
CA PRO A 144 -7.44 -5.04 21.98
C PRO A 144 -6.55 -5.34 20.75
N TYR A 145 -7.11 -5.42 19.55
CA TYR A 145 -6.33 -5.82 18.36
C TYR A 145 -5.58 -4.65 17.73
N ASP A 146 -6.22 -3.49 17.57
CA ASP A 146 -5.63 -2.28 16.97
C ASP A 146 -4.93 -2.52 15.62
N VAL A 147 -5.50 -3.41 14.80
CA VAL A 147 -4.91 -3.86 13.55
C VAL A 147 -5.64 -3.22 12.36
N PRO A 148 -4.92 -2.59 11.42
CA PRO A 148 -5.50 -2.12 10.17
C PRO A 148 -6.04 -3.30 9.36
N ILE A 149 -7.28 -3.18 8.85
CA ILE A 149 -7.96 -4.19 8.06
C ILE A 149 -8.45 -3.67 6.71
N GLY A 150 -8.36 -2.38 6.46
CA GLY A 150 -8.80 -1.79 5.20
C GLY A 150 -8.14 -0.45 4.93
N LEU A 151 -7.99 -0.17 3.63
CA LEU A 151 -7.48 1.11 3.12
C LEU A 151 -8.24 1.49 1.87
N THR A 152 -8.70 2.73 1.79
CA THR A 152 -9.29 3.33 0.59
C THR A 152 -8.50 4.55 0.15
N VAL A 153 -8.47 4.80 -1.15
CA VAL A 153 -7.84 5.98 -1.75
C VAL A 153 -8.83 6.63 -2.68
N GLU A 154 -9.25 7.85 -2.35
CA GLU A 154 -10.30 8.56 -3.06
C GLU A 154 -9.83 9.93 -3.56
N ALA A 155 -10.68 10.55 -4.38
CA ALA A 155 -10.39 11.89 -4.90
C ALA A 155 -10.35 12.92 -3.77
N GLY A 156 -9.38 13.85 -3.81
CA GLY A 156 -9.15 14.82 -2.75
C GLY A 156 -10.29 15.81 -2.50
N ASN A 157 -11.33 15.82 -3.33
CA ASN A 157 -12.52 16.65 -3.18
C ASN A 157 -13.76 15.86 -2.69
N ILE A 158 -13.60 14.59 -2.31
CA ILE A 158 -14.69 13.82 -1.72
C ILE A 158 -14.94 14.28 -0.29
N ASN A 159 -16.20 14.30 0.13
CA ASN A 159 -16.54 14.56 1.53
C ASN A 159 -16.60 13.25 2.33
N ASP A 160 -16.49 13.36 3.66
CA ASP A 160 -16.44 12.22 4.57
C ASP A 160 -17.69 11.31 4.45
N GLN A 161 -18.88 11.88 4.26
CA GLN A 161 -20.12 11.12 4.13
C GLN A 161 -20.17 10.29 2.83
N ALA A 162 -19.68 10.84 1.72
CA ALA A 162 -19.60 10.12 0.45
C ALA A 162 -18.53 9.02 0.50
N HIS A 163 -17.41 9.27 1.17
CA HIS A 163 -16.36 8.31 1.38
C HIS A 163 -16.82 7.12 2.23
N MET A 164 -17.57 7.41 3.31
CA MET A 164 -18.14 6.38 4.18
C MET A 164 -19.05 5.41 3.41
N LYS A 165 -19.89 5.92 2.52
CA LYS A 165 -20.75 5.07 1.66
C LYS A 165 -19.95 4.18 0.71
N ALA A 166 -18.85 4.68 0.15
CA ALA A 166 -17.98 3.90 -0.73
C ALA A 166 -17.23 2.78 0.01
N THR A 167 -17.01 2.93 1.30
CA THR A 167 -16.29 1.94 2.14
C THR A 167 -17.21 0.80 2.59
N TYR A 168 -18.53 1.04 2.73
CA TYR A 168 -19.51 0.07 3.24
C TYR A 168 -20.46 -0.50 2.19
N GLY A 169 -20.49 0.01 0.98
CA GLY A 169 -21.30 -0.46 -0.13
C GLY A 169 -20.63 -1.56 -0.93
#